data_77c2d1883499f0897ce698098dae2da6
#
_entry.id   77c2d1883499f0897ce698098dae2da6
#
_cell.length_a   1.000
_cell.length_b   1.000
_cell.length_c   1.000
_cell.angle_alpha   90.00
_cell.angle_beta   90.00
_cell.angle_gamma   90.00
#
_symmetry.space_group_name_H-M   'P 1'
#
loop_
_entity.id
_entity.type
_entity.pdbx_description
1 polymer ?
#
loop_
_entity_poly.entity_id
_entity_poly.type
_entity_poly.pdbx_seq_one_letter_code
_entity_poly.pdbx_strand_id
1 'polypeptide(L)'
;LYLDVLGALKEEGLQDLEVIGGRYGLGSKDTPPASIFAIFKELAKDKPKREFSIGIVDDLTNLSLEEEEAPITAAEGAIECKFWGLGGDGTVGANKNSIKIIGDHTDN
;
A
#
# COMPACT_ATOMS: atom_id res chain seq x y z
N LEU A 1 -6.61 3.67 -13.36
CA LEU A 1 -7.62 4.11 -12.37
C LEU A 1 -7.76 5.63 -12.31
N TYR A 2 -6.67 6.39 -12.18
CA TYR A 2 -6.69 7.86 -12.07
C TYR A 2 -7.44 8.54 -13.25
N LEU A 3 -7.11 8.17 -14.47
CA LEU A 3 -7.78 8.73 -15.68
C LEU A 3 -9.26 8.33 -15.77
N ASP A 4 -9.60 7.12 -15.35
CA ASP A 4 -10.99 6.64 -15.34
C ASP A 4 -11.83 7.41 -14.31
N VAL A 5 -11.26 7.69 -13.13
CA VAL A 5 -11.91 8.52 -12.10
C VAL A 5 -12.12 9.95 -12.60
N LEU A 6 -11.12 10.56 -13.24
CA LEU A 6 -11.25 11.89 -13.83
C LEU A 6 -12.34 11.94 -14.90
N GLY A 7 -12.41 10.93 -15.76
CA GLY A 7 -13.45 10.81 -16.78
C GLY A 7 -14.85 10.74 -16.18
N ALA A 8 -15.04 9.88 -15.18
CA ALA A 8 -16.31 9.72 -14.48
C ALA A 8 -16.75 11.03 -13.78
N LEU A 9 -15.84 11.70 -13.08
CA LEU A 9 -16.14 12.98 -12.44
C LEU A 9 -16.55 14.06 -13.44
N LYS A 10 -15.93 14.08 -14.61
CA LYS A 10 -16.29 14.99 -15.67
C LYS A 10 -17.70 14.72 -16.22
N GLU A 11 -18.04 13.46 -16.45
CA GLU A 11 -19.36 13.05 -16.92
C GLU A 11 -20.47 13.41 -15.93
N GLU A 12 -20.20 13.28 -14.64
CA GLU A 12 -21.14 13.63 -13.55
C GLU A 12 -21.16 15.13 -13.20
N GLY A 13 -20.37 15.96 -13.85
CA GLY A 13 -20.30 17.39 -13.59
C GLY A 13 -19.60 17.76 -12.27
N LEU A 14 -18.83 16.87 -11.69
CA LEU A 14 -18.09 17.04 -10.43
C LEU A 14 -16.63 17.48 -10.66
N GLN A 15 -16.40 18.37 -11.60
CA GLN A 15 -15.05 18.80 -12.02
C GLN A 15 -14.32 19.64 -10.97
N ASP A 16 -15.05 20.18 -9.98
CA ASP A 16 -14.47 21.00 -8.89
C ASP A 16 -13.76 20.17 -7.82
N LEU A 17 -13.91 18.85 -7.86
CA LEU A 17 -13.20 17.97 -6.95
C LEU A 17 -11.73 17.81 -7.37
N GLU A 18 -10.84 18.08 -6.42
CA GLU A 18 -9.41 17.84 -6.62
C GLU A 18 -9.12 16.34 -6.56
N VAL A 19 -8.47 15.82 -7.61
CA VAL A 19 -8.07 14.41 -7.69
C VAL A 19 -6.55 14.34 -7.80
N ILE A 20 -5.95 13.58 -6.91
CA ILE A 20 -4.51 13.40 -6.80
C ILE A 20 -4.13 11.98 -7.16
N GLY A 21 -3.13 11.81 -8.01
CA GLY A 21 -2.61 10.52 -8.43
C GLY A 21 -1.46 10.04 -7.55
N GLY A 22 -1.50 8.79 -7.12
CA GLY A 22 -0.42 8.17 -6.37
C GLY A 22 0.05 6.85 -6.99
N ARG A 23 1.35 6.60 -6.97
CA ARG A 23 1.97 5.33 -7.33
C ARG A 23 2.41 4.59 -6.08
N TYR A 24 1.97 3.36 -5.94
CA TYR A 24 2.26 2.48 -4.80
C TYR A 24 2.63 1.07 -5.27
N GLY A 25 3.11 0.24 -4.36
CA GLY A 25 3.49 -1.14 -4.66
C GLY A 25 4.68 -1.27 -5.64
N LEU A 26 5.46 -0.22 -5.81
CA LEU A 26 6.61 -0.20 -6.71
C LEU A 26 7.74 -1.08 -6.18
N GLY A 27 8.47 -1.74 -7.08
CA GLY A 27 9.56 -2.63 -6.70
C GLY A 27 9.10 -3.88 -5.93
N SER A 28 7.88 -4.35 -6.20
CA SER A 28 7.25 -5.48 -5.50
C SER A 28 7.14 -5.31 -3.98
N LYS A 29 7.06 -4.06 -3.52
CA LYS A 29 6.88 -3.75 -2.11
C LYS A 29 5.41 -3.73 -1.74
N ASP A 30 5.11 -4.22 -0.54
CA ASP A 30 3.79 -4.13 0.05
C ASP A 30 3.40 -2.67 0.33
N THR A 31 2.11 -2.44 0.51
CA THR A 31 1.57 -1.14 0.91
C THR A 31 1.11 -1.23 2.38
N PRO A 32 2.01 -1.02 3.35
CA PRO A 32 1.67 -1.11 4.77
C PRO A 32 0.82 0.08 5.23
N PRO A 33 0.21 0.02 6.41
CA PRO A 33 -0.54 1.14 6.98
C PRO A 33 0.24 2.47 7.03
N ALA A 34 1.55 2.43 7.26
CA ALA A 34 2.42 3.61 7.23
C ALA A 34 2.33 4.37 5.90
N SER A 35 2.29 3.66 4.77
CA SER A 35 2.10 4.26 3.44
C SER A 35 0.77 4.99 3.33
N ILE A 36 -0.30 4.41 3.85
CA ILE A 36 -1.64 5.02 3.82
C ILE A 36 -1.70 6.27 4.69
N PHE A 37 -1.11 6.25 5.89
CA PHE A 37 -1.00 7.44 6.74
C PHE A 37 -0.22 8.57 6.08
N ALA A 38 0.89 8.27 5.39
CA ALA A 38 1.66 9.25 4.64
C ALA A 38 0.84 9.89 3.52
N ILE A 39 0.01 9.12 2.82
CA ILE A 39 -0.91 9.62 1.80
C ILE A 39 -1.94 10.58 2.41
N PHE A 40 -2.58 10.22 3.51
CA PHE A 40 -3.54 11.11 4.19
C PHE A 40 -2.89 12.39 4.69
N LYS A 41 -1.67 12.33 5.21
CA LYS A 41 -0.91 13.53 5.60
C LYS A 41 -0.65 14.45 4.41
N GLU A 42 -0.28 13.90 3.26
CA GLU A 42 -0.07 14.70 2.04
C GLU A 42 -1.38 15.35 1.57
N LEU A 43 -2.48 14.61 1.57
CA LEU A 43 -3.80 15.14 1.18
C LEU A 43 -4.33 16.24 2.12
N ALA A 44 -3.91 16.24 3.38
CA ALA A 44 -4.29 17.25 4.37
C ALA A 44 -3.53 18.57 4.25
N LYS A 45 -2.50 18.64 3.42
CA LYS A 45 -1.75 19.88 3.17
C LYS A 45 -2.57 20.87 2.35
N ASP A 46 -2.34 22.17 2.53
CA ASP A 46 -2.99 23.23 1.76
C ASP A 46 -2.67 23.15 0.25
N LYS A 47 -1.46 22.66 -0.08
CA LYS A 47 -0.99 22.44 -1.46
C LYS A 47 -0.38 21.04 -1.57
N PRO A 48 -1.19 19.99 -1.64
CA PRO A 48 -0.67 18.64 -1.81
C PRO A 48 -0.01 18.47 -3.19
N LYS A 49 0.91 17.51 -3.29
CA LYS A 49 1.49 17.14 -4.57
C LYS A 49 0.40 16.52 -5.45
N ARG A 50 0.30 16.96 -6.69
CA ARG A 50 -0.70 16.41 -7.65
C ARG A 50 -0.42 14.96 -8.04
N GLU A 51 0.84 14.58 -8.02
CA GLU A 51 1.30 13.21 -8.22
C GLU A 51 2.36 12.89 -7.17
N PHE A 52 2.35 11.68 -6.66
CA PHE A 52 3.34 11.21 -5.70
C PHE A 52 3.66 9.72 -5.89
N SER A 53 4.79 9.30 -5.34
CA SER A 53 5.17 7.90 -5.20
C SER A 53 5.36 7.57 -3.72
N ILE A 54 5.01 6.35 -3.32
CA ILE A 54 5.18 5.87 -1.95
C ILE A 54 5.83 4.50 -1.95
N GLY A 55 6.62 4.22 -0.91
CA GLY A 55 7.33 2.96 -0.75
C GLY A 55 8.70 2.90 -1.45
N ILE A 56 9.08 3.91 -2.22
CA ILE A 56 10.40 4.07 -2.82
C ILE A 56 10.92 5.48 -2.62
N VAL A 57 12.22 5.67 -2.74
CA VAL A 57 12.85 6.98 -2.81
C VAL A 57 13.16 7.28 -4.27
N ASP A 58 12.57 8.35 -4.79
CA ASP A 58 12.78 8.82 -6.16
C ASP A 58 13.54 10.15 -6.12
N ASP A 59 14.84 10.08 -6.37
CA ASP A 59 15.73 11.24 -6.33
C ASP A 59 15.66 12.11 -7.59
N LEU A 60 15.03 11.63 -8.66
CA LEU A 60 14.93 12.36 -9.92
C LEU A 60 13.75 13.32 -9.95
N THR A 61 12.58 12.86 -9.58
CA THR A 61 11.34 13.64 -9.64
C THR A 61 10.93 14.28 -8.32
N ASN A 62 11.52 13.85 -7.20
CA ASN A 62 11.20 14.29 -5.84
C ASN A 62 9.71 14.17 -5.49
N LEU A 63 9.02 13.18 -6.06
CA LEU A 63 7.60 12.89 -5.82
C LEU A 63 7.38 11.88 -4.70
N SER A 64 8.43 11.29 -4.13
CA SER A 64 8.34 10.31 -3.06
C SER A 64 7.84 10.94 -1.77
N LEU A 65 6.88 10.27 -1.11
CA LEU A 65 6.43 10.62 0.23
C LEU A 65 7.25 9.88 1.28
N GLU A 66 7.53 10.56 2.39
CA GLU A 66 8.16 9.95 3.56
C GLU A 66 7.13 9.19 4.38
N GLU A 67 7.49 7.99 4.82
CA GLU A 67 6.68 7.17 5.72
C GLU A 67 7.19 7.32 7.16
N GLU A 68 6.26 7.49 8.08
CA GLU A 68 6.52 7.44 9.52
C GLU A 68 6.03 6.09 10.08
N GLU A 69 6.42 5.77 11.31
CA GLU A 69 5.92 4.58 11.99
C GLU A 69 4.40 4.64 12.12
N ALA A 70 3.75 3.57 11.69
CA ALA A 70 2.32 3.39 11.87
C ALA A 70 2.02 2.57 13.14
N PRO A 71 0.86 2.73 13.74
CA PRO A 71 0.43 1.87 14.83
C PRO A 71 0.35 0.40 14.36
N ILE A 72 0.66 -0.51 15.26
CA ILE A 72 0.52 -1.95 15.01
C ILE A 72 -0.96 -2.26 14.82
N THR A 73 -1.32 -2.81 13.67
CA THR A 73 -2.70 -3.16 13.31
C THR A 73 -3.02 -4.63 13.56
N ALA A 74 -2.03 -5.43 13.98
CA ALA A 74 -2.25 -6.81 14.34
C ALA A 74 -3.17 -6.94 15.56
N ALA A 75 -4.06 -7.94 15.55
CA ALA A 75 -4.91 -8.24 16.68
C ALA A 75 -4.05 -8.68 17.89
N GLU A 76 -4.51 -8.38 19.11
CA GLU A 76 -3.83 -8.82 20.31
C GLU A 76 -3.75 -10.35 20.34
N GLY A 77 -2.54 -10.89 20.57
CA GLY A 77 -2.28 -12.32 20.54
C GLY A 77 -2.06 -12.93 19.15
N ALA A 78 -2.12 -12.13 18.08
CA ALA A 78 -1.77 -12.61 16.74
C ALA A 78 -0.27 -12.92 16.62
N ILE A 79 0.04 -14.02 15.97
CA ILE A 79 1.42 -14.41 15.64
C ILE A 79 1.65 -14.09 14.16
N GLU A 80 2.49 -13.12 13.89
CA GLU A 80 2.87 -12.76 12.54
C GLU A 80 4.11 -13.53 12.08
N CYS A 81 4.03 -14.18 10.93
CA CYS A 81 5.13 -14.95 10.36
C CYS A 81 5.50 -14.41 8.98
N LYS A 82 6.80 -14.27 8.75
CA LYS A 82 7.34 -13.92 7.45
C LYS A 82 8.25 -15.03 6.94
N PHE A 83 7.91 -15.58 5.79
CA PHE A 83 8.67 -16.64 5.15
C PHE A 83 9.55 -16.07 4.04
N TRP A 84 10.82 -16.43 4.05
CA TRP A 84 11.79 -16.05 3.04
C TRP A 84 12.12 -17.24 2.16
N GLY A 85 12.14 -17.02 0.86
CA GLY A 85 12.54 -18.04 -0.11
C GLY A 85 13.09 -17.42 -1.38
N LEU A 86 13.97 -18.13 -2.03
CA LEU A 86 14.42 -17.77 -3.37
C LEU A 86 13.36 -18.23 -4.39
N GLY A 87 13.15 -17.46 -5.44
CA GLY A 87 12.21 -17.82 -6.49
C GLY A 87 12.55 -19.17 -7.11
N GLY A 88 11.54 -20.06 -7.27
CA GLY A 88 11.69 -21.36 -7.87
C GLY A 88 12.17 -22.49 -6.95
N ASP A 89 12.33 -22.26 -5.65
CA ASP A 89 12.80 -23.26 -4.68
C ASP A 89 11.69 -24.10 -4.01
N GLY A 90 10.41 -23.88 -4.39
CA GLY A 90 9.26 -24.59 -3.82
C GLY A 90 8.75 -24.02 -2.49
N THR A 91 9.34 -22.97 -1.96
CA THR A 91 8.96 -22.33 -0.68
C THR A 91 7.51 -21.83 -0.67
N VAL A 92 6.99 -21.37 -1.80
CA VAL A 92 5.60 -20.90 -1.93
C VAL A 92 4.59 -22.02 -1.60
N GLY A 93 4.82 -23.24 -2.10
CA GLY A 93 3.98 -24.40 -1.79
C GLY A 93 4.04 -24.78 -0.33
N ALA A 94 5.25 -24.82 0.25
CA ALA A 94 5.44 -25.09 1.67
C ALA A 94 4.74 -24.07 2.57
N ASN A 95 4.83 -22.78 2.22
CA ASN A 95 4.17 -21.70 2.96
C ASN A 95 2.65 -21.80 2.90
N LYS A 96 2.07 -22.08 1.73
CA LYS A 96 0.63 -22.29 1.59
C LYS A 96 0.12 -23.45 2.45
N ASN A 97 0.87 -24.56 2.50
CA ASN A 97 0.52 -25.69 3.34
C ASN A 97 0.60 -25.35 4.83
N SER A 98 1.63 -24.63 5.25
CA SER A 98 1.78 -24.17 6.63
C SER A 98 0.63 -23.27 7.06
N ILE A 99 0.27 -22.30 6.24
CA ILE A 99 -0.87 -21.39 6.50
C ILE A 99 -2.18 -22.17 6.60
N LYS A 100 -2.40 -23.15 5.72
CA LYS A 100 -3.59 -23.99 5.76
C LYS A 100 -3.67 -24.79 7.07
N ILE A 101 -2.59 -25.44 7.47
CA ILE A 101 -2.53 -26.22 8.72
C ILE A 101 -2.83 -25.32 9.93
N ILE A 102 -2.23 -24.13 9.98
CA ILE A 102 -2.48 -23.17 11.05
C ILE A 102 -3.94 -22.75 11.06
N GLY A 103 -4.50 -22.38 9.91
CA GLY A 103 -5.89 -21.96 9.78
C GLY A 103 -6.92 -23.07 10.13
N ASP A 104 -6.59 -24.34 9.85
CA ASP A 104 -7.45 -25.47 10.20
C ASP A 104 -7.45 -25.81 11.71
N HIS A 105 -6.45 -25.34 12.43
CA HIS A 105 -6.24 -25.68 13.87
C HIS A 105 -6.28 -24.47 14.81
N THR A 106 -6.53 -23.29 14.31
CA THR A 106 -6.62 -22.04 15.11
C THR A 106 -7.78 -21.19 14.62
N ASP A 107 -8.27 -20.30 15.46
CA ASP A 107 -9.33 -19.35 15.14
C ASP A 107 -8.77 -18.04 14.49
N ASN A 108 -7.55 -18.08 14.05
CA ASN A 108 -6.85 -16.93 13.42
C ASN A 108 -7.00 -16.94 11.90
#